data_6a5e10f8b21173d97eeb35e409d0b46e
#
_entry.id   6a5e10f8b21173d97eeb35e409d0b46e
#
_cell.length_a   1.000
_cell.length_b   1.000
_cell.length_c   1.000
_cell.angle_alpha   90.00
_cell.angle_beta   90.00
_cell.angle_gamma   90.00
#
_symmetry.space_group_name_H-M   'P 1'
#
loop_
_entity.id
_entity.type
_entity.pdbx_description
1 polymer ?
#
loop_
_entity_poly.entity_id
_entity_poly.type
_entity_poly.pdbx_seq_one_letter_code
_entity_poly.pdbx_strand_id
1 'polypeptide(L)'
;MKELNLFNGTDVSSTEKKSNLIHYEGELGCFDYDSEDYELITDDNGDYLHYRERSTVLNLPKGITNTRKMFQWCAFTEDFTLGDNFDTSNVTDMGYMFGYCTVPEGFTLGNKFDTSKVTDMHSMFAGCAMPEGFTLGTKFDTSMAILFVYRDPENVIPIKLIEMACRQRSGQISNIIR
;
A
#
# COMPACT_ATOMS: atom_id res chain seq x y z
N MET A 1 12.70 -34.01 61.73
CA MET A 1 13.27 -33.69 60.37
C MET A 1 12.13 -33.29 59.46
N LYS A 2 12.05 -32.01 59.14
CA LYS A 2 11.07 -31.47 58.21
C LYS A 2 11.84 -31.12 56.94
N GLU A 3 11.45 -31.75 55.82
CA GLU A 3 11.96 -31.41 54.50
C GLU A 3 11.36 -30.08 54.01
N LEU A 4 12.22 -29.14 53.67
CA LEU A 4 11.84 -27.93 52.96
C LEU A 4 11.77 -28.23 51.46
N ASN A 5 10.57 -28.23 50.93
CA ASN A 5 10.38 -28.17 49.48
C ASN A 5 10.57 -26.71 49.00
N LEU A 6 11.71 -26.46 48.35
CA LEU A 6 11.91 -25.23 47.56
C LEU A 6 11.12 -25.34 46.26
N PHE A 7 10.00 -24.63 46.18
CA PHE A 7 9.35 -24.35 44.93
C PHE A 7 10.17 -23.28 44.20
N ASN A 8 10.89 -23.69 43.16
CA ASN A 8 11.41 -22.78 42.17
C ASN A 8 10.22 -22.30 41.33
N GLY A 9 9.62 -21.18 41.70
CA GLY A 9 8.71 -20.44 40.84
C GLY A 9 9.49 -19.75 39.75
N THR A 10 9.59 -20.37 38.58
CA THR A 10 9.90 -19.65 37.36
C THR A 10 8.63 -18.92 36.96
N ASP A 11 8.53 -17.69 37.39
CA ASP A 11 7.59 -16.72 36.82
C ASP A 11 8.00 -16.49 35.38
N VAL A 12 7.45 -17.29 34.49
CA VAL A 12 7.43 -16.97 33.06
C VAL A 12 6.36 -15.89 32.91
N SER A 13 6.79 -14.64 33.08
CA SER A 13 6.04 -13.50 32.66
C SER A 13 5.83 -13.65 31.15
N SER A 14 4.75 -14.34 30.78
CA SER A 14 4.16 -14.20 29.46
C SER A 14 3.67 -12.77 29.36
N THR A 15 4.50 -11.90 28.82
CA THR A 15 4.02 -10.63 28.28
C THR A 15 3.01 -11.01 27.20
N GLU A 16 1.74 -11.03 27.55
CA GLU A 16 0.65 -11.06 26.57
C GLU A 16 0.91 -9.87 25.66
N LYS A 17 1.35 -10.16 24.43
CA LYS A 17 1.49 -9.14 23.38
C LYS A 17 0.08 -8.62 23.15
N LYS A 18 -0.21 -7.42 23.67
CA LYS A 18 -1.51 -6.77 23.50
C LYS A 18 -1.78 -6.73 22.01
N SER A 19 -2.83 -7.37 21.55
CA SER A 19 -3.20 -7.37 20.15
C SER A 19 -3.56 -5.94 19.76
N ASN A 20 -2.81 -5.34 18.83
CA ASN A 20 -3.07 -4.02 18.27
C ASN A 20 -4.05 -4.10 17.08
N LEU A 21 -4.71 -5.26 16.92
CA LEU A 21 -5.67 -5.48 15.86
C LEU A 21 -6.96 -4.73 16.15
N ILE A 22 -7.40 -3.96 15.16
CA ILE A 22 -8.67 -3.23 15.13
C ILE A 22 -9.51 -3.79 14.01
N HIS A 23 -10.77 -4.10 14.28
CA HIS A 23 -11.75 -4.53 13.28
C HIS A 23 -12.36 -3.33 12.59
N TYR A 24 -12.42 -3.36 11.26
CA TYR A 24 -13.12 -2.40 10.42
C TYR A 24 -14.15 -3.09 9.54
N GLU A 25 -15.34 -2.51 9.47
CA GLU A 25 -16.41 -2.89 8.53
C GLU A 25 -17.03 -1.61 7.95
N GLY A 26 -16.89 -1.41 6.64
CA GLY A 26 -17.37 -0.20 5.98
C GLY A 26 -17.01 -0.16 4.49
N GLU A 27 -16.89 1.06 3.95
CA GLU A 27 -16.63 1.28 2.52
C GLU A 27 -15.27 0.75 2.01
N LEU A 28 -14.31 0.54 2.92
CA LEU A 28 -13.01 -0.04 2.57
C LEU A 28 -13.02 -1.57 2.52
N GLY A 29 -14.10 -2.22 2.96
CA GLY A 29 -14.24 -3.66 3.09
C GLY A 29 -14.52 -4.11 4.52
N CYS A 30 -14.27 -5.40 4.80
CA CYS A 30 -14.39 -5.97 6.14
C CYS A 30 -13.07 -6.67 6.46
N PHE A 31 -12.29 -6.14 7.41
CA PHE A 31 -10.95 -6.63 7.71
C PHE A 31 -10.48 -6.22 9.11
N ASP A 32 -9.48 -6.92 9.60
CA ASP A 32 -8.71 -6.52 10.79
C ASP A 32 -7.39 -5.90 10.33
N TYR A 33 -6.97 -4.80 10.99
CA TYR A 33 -5.69 -4.15 10.72
C TYR A 33 -4.91 -3.90 12.01
N ASP A 34 -3.58 -3.91 11.91
CA ASP A 34 -2.70 -3.57 13.03
C ASP A 34 -2.59 -2.03 13.14
N SER A 35 -3.00 -1.48 14.29
CA SER A 35 -2.93 -0.04 14.55
C SER A 35 -1.50 0.50 14.72
N GLU A 36 -0.50 -0.36 14.83
CA GLU A 36 0.91 0.05 14.75
C GLU A 36 1.31 0.35 13.30
N ASP A 37 0.78 -0.40 12.33
CA ASP A 37 1.09 -0.25 10.91
C ASP A 37 0.21 0.78 10.21
N TYR A 38 -1.05 0.88 10.63
CA TYR A 38 -2.06 1.67 9.94
C TYR A 38 -2.84 2.58 10.86
N GLU A 39 -3.37 3.65 10.28
CA GLU A 39 -4.34 4.55 10.88
C GLU A 39 -5.55 4.70 9.96
N LEU A 40 -6.75 4.57 10.53
CA LEU A 40 -7.99 4.88 9.83
C LEU A 40 -8.24 6.38 9.88
N ILE A 41 -8.36 7.00 8.72
CA ILE A 41 -8.61 8.43 8.58
C ILE A 41 -9.88 8.63 7.76
N THR A 42 -10.73 9.58 8.18
CA THR A 42 -11.92 10.01 7.44
C THR A 42 -11.72 11.43 6.90
N ASP A 43 -11.93 11.61 5.61
CA ASP A 43 -11.93 12.94 4.96
C ASP A 43 -13.25 13.19 4.20
N ASP A 44 -13.34 14.32 3.46
CA ASP A 44 -14.54 14.69 2.70
C ASP A 44 -14.93 13.67 1.61
N ASN A 45 -14.03 12.75 1.27
CA ASN A 45 -14.26 11.67 0.29
C ASN A 45 -14.43 10.29 0.95
N GLY A 46 -14.65 10.24 2.27
CA GLY A 46 -14.87 9.02 3.04
C GLY A 46 -13.63 8.50 3.77
N ASP A 47 -13.67 7.24 4.21
CA ASP A 47 -12.59 6.61 4.95
C ASP A 47 -11.42 6.23 4.06
N TYR A 48 -10.22 6.20 4.62
CA TYR A 48 -9.04 5.53 4.04
C TYR A 48 -8.11 5.02 5.12
N LEU A 49 -7.42 3.91 4.82
CA LEU A 49 -6.43 3.31 5.70
C LEU A 49 -5.05 3.84 5.32
N HIS A 50 -4.41 4.59 6.21
CA HIS A 50 -3.12 5.22 5.97
C HIS A 50 -1.98 4.48 6.67
N TYR A 51 -0.87 4.25 5.98
CA TYR A 51 0.34 3.65 6.53
C TYR A 51 1.07 4.63 7.47
N ARG A 52 1.50 4.14 8.65
CA ARG A 52 2.10 4.96 9.71
C ARG A 52 3.63 5.06 9.64
N GLU A 53 4.25 4.56 8.59
CA GLU A 53 5.72 4.57 8.39
C GLU A 53 6.51 3.95 9.55
N ARG A 54 5.97 2.88 10.18
CA ARG A 54 6.60 2.24 11.34
C ARG A 54 7.24 0.90 11.02
N SER A 55 6.65 0.14 10.11
CA SER A 55 7.14 -1.18 9.72
C SER A 55 7.92 -1.13 8.42
N THR A 56 9.05 -1.81 8.34
CA THR A 56 9.83 -1.93 7.10
C THR A 56 9.29 -2.99 6.14
N VAL A 57 8.46 -3.91 6.64
CA VAL A 57 7.75 -4.91 5.84
C VAL A 57 6.26 -4.78 6.10
N LEU A 58 5.53 -4.30 5.11
CA LEU A 58 4.09 -4.05 5.26
C LEU A 58 3.26 -5.11 4.54
N ASN A 59 2.27 -5.66 5.24
CA ASN A 59 1.28 -6.59 4.68
C ASN A 59 -0.09 -5.89 4.57
N LEU A 60 -0.80 -6.16 3.48
CA LEU A 60 -2.14 -5.60 3.29
C LEU A 60 -3.19 -6.35 4.13
N PRO A 61 -4.08 -5.66 4.86
CA PRO A 61 -5.19 -6.29 5.56
C PRO A 61 -6.05 -7.14 4.61
N LYS A 62 -6.30 -8.40 5.01
CA LYS A 62 -7.08 -9.33 4.19
C LYS A 62 -8.56 -8.91 4.19
N GLY A 63 -9.10 -8.68 3.00
CA GLY A 63 -10.50 -8.26 2.84
C GLY A 63 -10.67 -6.78 2.51
N ILE A 64 -9.59 -5.99 2.52
CA ILE A 64 -9.62 -4.60 2.03
C ILE A 64 -9.89 -4.57 0.53
N THR A 65 -10.74 -3.65 0.10
CA THR A 65 -11.14 -3.47 -1.32
C THR A 65 -10.81 -2.08 -1.86
N ASN A 66 -10.43 -1.15 -0.98
CA ASN A 66 -10.08 0.21 -1.34
C ASN A 66 -8.81 0.62 -0.60
N THR A 67 -7.76 0.99 -1.34
CA THR A 67 -6.46 1.42 -0.82
C THR A 67 -6.12 2.85 -1.23
N ARG A 68 -7.14 3.67 -1.54
CA ARG A 68 -6.94 5.07 -1.85
C ARG A 68 -6.12 5.77 -0.76
N LYS A 69 -5.18 6.62 -1.15
CA LYS A 69 -4.32 7.42 -0.25
C LYS A 69 -3.49 6.63 0.77
N MET A 70 -3.42 5.28 0.67
CA MET A 70 -2.75 4.44 1.68
C MET A 70 -1.33 4.89 2.01
N PHE A 71 -0.57 5.30 1.02
CA PHE A 71 0.81 5.77 1.15
C PHE A 71 0.98 7.26 0.79
N GLN A 72 -0.10 8.01 0.66
CA GLN A 72 -0.01 9.41 0.26
C GLN A 72 0.87 10.20 1.22
N TRP A 73 1.86 10.94 0.70
CA TRP A 73 2.85 11.74 1.45
C TRP A 73 3.88 10.92 2.27
N CYS A 74 3.93 9.59 2.10
CA CYS A 74 4.92 8.78 2.81
C CYS A 74 6.33 8.93 2.21
N ALA A 75 7.33 8.89 3.10
CA ALA A 75 8.74 8.80 2.72
C ALA A 75 9.27 7.42 3.12
N PHE A 76 9.35 6.49 2.17
CA PHE A 76 9.82 5.14 2.44
C PHE A 76 11.31 5.12 2.73
N THR A 77 11.71 4.32 3.73
CA THR A 77 13.11 4.03 4.02
C THR A 77 13.70 3.04 3.01
N GLU A 78 15.04 2.98 2.92
CA GLU A 78 15.72 2.11 1.95
C GLU A 78 15.43 0.62 2.13
N ASP A 79 15.06 0.21 3.34
CA ASP A 79 14.72 -1.17 3.70
C ASP A 79 13.21 -1.46 3.65
N PHE A 80 12.39 -0.48 3.26
CA PHE A 80 10.94 -0.68 3.14
C PHE A 80 10.58 -1.59 1.97
N THR A 81 9.72 -2.56 2.26
CA THR A 81 9.17 -3.49 1.25
C THR A 81 7.68 -3.75 1.48
N LEU A 82 6.95 -3.96 0.39
CA LEU A 82 5.65 -4.60 0.45
C LEU A 82 5.88 -6.10 0.70
N GLY A 83 5.34 -6.61 1.82
CA GLY A 83 5.54 -8.00 2.23
C GLY A 83 4.83 -9.01 1.31
N ASP A 84 5.15 -10.29 1.49
CA ASP A 84 4.58 -11.38 0.70
C ASP A 84 3.05 -11.49 0.78
N ASN A 85 2.44 -10.87 1.78
CA ASN A 85 0.99 -10.81 1.96
C ASN A 85 0.39 -9.45 1.57
N PHE A 86 1.13 -8.58 0.87
CA PHE A 86 0.58 -7.38 0.28
C PHE A 86 -0.15 -7.73 -1.02
N ASP A 87 -1.33 -8.33 -0.87
CA ASP A 87 -2.15 -8.88 -1.95
C ASP A 87 -3.30 -7.92 -2.32
N THR A 88 -3.18 -7.27 -3.48
CA THR A 88 -4.16 -6.30 -3.97
C THR A 88 -5.20 -6.89 -4.93
N SER A 89 -5.27 -8.21 -5.07
CA SER A 89 -6.14 -8.90 -6.05
C SER A 89 -7.65 -8.66 -5.85
N ASN A 90 -8.07 -8.11 -4.71
CA ASN A 90 -9.45 -7.72 -4.43
C ASN A 90 -9.67 -6.21 -4.37
N VAL A 91 -8.63 -5.41 -4.61
CA VAL A 91 -8.73 -3.95 -4.57
C VAL A 91 -9.37 -3.43 -5.86
N THR A 92 -10.30 -2.49 -5.71
CA THR A 92 -11.02 -1.85 -6.82
C THR A 92 -10.69 -0.36 -6.97
N ASP A 93 -10.19 0.28 -5.91
CA ASP A 93 -9.80 1.70 -5.89
C ASP A 93 -8.39 1.86 -5.31
N MET A 94 -7.51 2.50 -6.09
CA MET A 94 -6.13 2.85 -5.74
C MET A 94 -5.84 4.34 -5.97
N GLY A 95 -6.87 5.19 -5.95
CA GLY A 95 -6.73 6.63 -6.17
C GLY A 95 -5.72 7.25 -5.19
N TYR A 96 -4.74 8.01 -5.70
CA TYR A 96 -3.67 8.64 -4.89
C TYR A 96 -2.86 7.67 -4.01
N MET A 97 -2.88 6.35 -4.24
CA MET A 97 -2.25 5.38 -3.34
C MET A 97 -0.80 5.72 -3.02
N PHE A 98 -0.01 6.13 -4.00
CA PHE A 98 1.38 6.57 -3.85
C PHE A 98 1.56 8.07 -4.18
N GLY A 99 0.49 8.86 -4.04
CA GLY A 99 0.56 10.28 -4.33
C GLY A 99 1.59 11.01 -3.44
N TYR A 100 2.49 11.79 -4.04
CA TYR A 100 3.51 12.60 -3.34
C TYR A 100 4.45 11.79 -2.43
N CYS A 101 4.66 10.49 -2.73
CA CYS A 101 5.63 9.65 -2.02
C CYS A 101 7.06 9.92 -2.47
N THR A 102 7.99 9.64 -1.58
CA THR A 102 9.40 9.39 -1.95
C THR A 102 9.67 7.90 -1.86
N VAL A 103 10.08 7.30 -2.98
CA VAL A 103 10.28 5.86 -3.12
C VAL A 103 11.78 5.57 -3.28
N PRO A 104 12.38 4.68 -2.46
CA PRO A 104 13.82 4.41 -2.50
C PRO A 104 14.22 3.61 -3.75
N GLU A 105 15.53 3.63 -4.05
CA GLU A 105 16.10 2.77 -5.09
C GLU A 105 15.85 1.30 -4.76
N GLY A 106 15.57 0.50 -5.79
CA GLY A 106 15.31 -0.93 -5.63
C GLY A 106 13.92 -1.30 -5.12
N PHE A 107 13.07 -0.32 -4.77
CA PHE A 107 11.68 -0.61 -4.41
C PHE A 107 10.92 -1.29 -5.55
N THR A 108 10.11 -2.28 -5.20
CA THR A 108 9.23 -2.99 -6.13
C THR A 108 7.83 -3.13 -5.56
N LEU A 109 6.82 -3.16 -6.41
CA LEU A 109 5.44 -3.41 -6.01
C LEU A 109 5.19 -4.87 -5.57
N GLY A 110 6.17 -5.76 -5.80
CA GLY A 110 6.06 -7.18 -5.44
C GLY A 110 5.16 -7.99 -6.40
N ASN A 111 5.13 -9.31 -6.18
CA ASN A 111 4.47 -10.25 -7.10
C ASN A 111 2.95 -10.36 -6.90
N LYS A 112 2.43 -9.88 -5.78
CA LYS A 112 0.99 -9.89 -5.45
C LYS A 112 0.31 -8.54 -5.66
N PHE A 113 1.03 -7.56 -6.17
CA PHE A 113 0.44 -6.28 -6.58
C PHE A 113 -0.30 -6.48 -7.91
N ASP A 114 -1.58 -6.75 -7.81
CA ASP A 114 -2.47 -7.11 -8.91
C ASP A 114 -3.54 -6.04 -9.07
N THR A 115 -3.61 -5.43 -10.25
CA THR A 115 -4.56 -4.35 -10.55
C THR A 115 -5.70 -4.79 -11.48
N SER A 116 -5.85 -6.09 -11.71
CA SER A 116 -6.83 -6.63 -12.67
C SER A 116 -8.29 -6.30 -12.33
N LYS A 117 -8.60 -6.03 -11.05
CA LYS A 117 -9.93 -5.62 -10.60
C LYS A 117 -10.06 -4.11 -10.33
N VAL A 118 -8.96 -3.36 -10.45
CA VAL A 118 -8.97 -1.94 -10.13
C VAL A 118 -9.68 -1.16 -11.22
N THR A 119 -10.69 -0.40 -10.83
CA THR A 119 -11.47 0.48 -11.72
C THR A 119 -11.07 1.94 -11.61
N ASP A 120 -10.49 2.34 -10.47
CA ASP A 120 -9.99 3.70 -10.24
C ASP A 120 -8.53 3.69 -9.79
N MET A 121 -7.66 4.36 -10.56
CA MET A 121 -6.24 4.61 -10.26
C MET A 121 -5.90 6.10 -10.44
N HIS A 122 -6.89 6.98 -10.31
CA HIS A 122 -6.64 8.39 -10.57
C HIS A 122 -5.50 8.92 -9.68
N SER A 123 -4.57 9.64 -10.29
CA SER A 123 -3.45 10.27 -9.57
C SER A 123 -2.64 9.32 -8.67
N MET A 124 -2.65 8.00 -8.95
CA MET A 124 -2.01 6.98 -8.10
C MET A 124 -0.54 7.30 -7.76
N PHE A 125 0.19 7.87 -8.70
CA PHE A 125 1.60 8.28 -8.54
C PHE A 125 1.80 9.79 -8.73
N ALA A 126 0.77 10.60 -8.53
CA ALA A 126 0.88 12.05 -8.69
C ALA A 126 1.94 12.63 -7.76
N GLY A 127 2.86 13.42 -8.27
CA GLY A 127 3.93 14.04 -7.47
C GLY A 127 4.90 13.05 -6.80
N CYS A 128 4.84 11.77 -7.14
CA CYS A 128 5.71 10.75 -6.57
C CYS A 128 7.11 10.80 -7.19
N ALA A 129 8.15 10.85 -6.36
CA ALA A 129 9.54 10.75 -6.81
C ALA A 129 9.91 9.27 -6.97
N MET A 130 9.91 8.78 -8.22
CA MET A 130 10.25 7.40 -8.56
C MET A 130 11.74 7.25 -8.86
N PRO A 131 12.39 6.19 -8.34
CA PRO A 131 13.81 5.95 -8.61
C PRO A 131 14.05 5.51 -10.06
N GLU A 132 15.29 5.66 -10.52
CA GLU A 132 15.70 5.14 -11.82
C GLU A 132 15.56 3.60 -11.84
N GLY A 133 14.98 3.07 -12.92
CA GLY A 133 14.77 1.62 -13.06
C GLY A 133 13.52 1.06 -12.36
N PHE A 134 12.70 1.89 -11.70
CA PHE A 134 11.40 1.42 -11.18
C PHE A 134 10.53 0.80 -12.27
N THR A 135 9.84 -0.29 -11.93
CA THR A 135 8.93 -1.00 -12.84
C THR A 135 7.59 -1.28 -12.16
N LEU A 136 6.51 -1.22 -12.92
CA LEU A 136 5.15 -1.47 -12.42
C LEU A 136 4.85 -2.96 -12.15
N GLY A 137 5.76 -3.87 -12.55
CA GLY A 137 5.52 -5.30 -12.41
C GLY A 137 4.60 -5.87 -13.50
N THR A 138 4.47 -7.20 -13.54
CA THR A 138 3.80 -7.93 -14.63
C THR A 138 2.28 -8.01 -14.49
N LYS A 139 1.76 -7.79 -13.30
CA LYS A 139 0.31 -7.81 -12.99
C LYS A 139 -0.33 -6.43 -12.93
N PHE A 140 0.41 -5.39 -13.31
CA PHE A 140 -0.10 -4.03 -13.36
C PHE A 140 -0.87 -3.84 -14.67
N ASP A 141 -2.19 -3.96 -14.61
CA ASP A 141 -3.12 -3.79 -15.74
C ASP A 141 -3.92 -2.49 -15.58
N THR A 142 -3.92 -1.66 -16.62
CA THR A 142 -4.67 -0.39 -16.68
C THR A 142 -5.89 -0.47 -17.61
N SER A 143 -6.23 -1.65 -18.12
CA SER A 143 -7.26 -1.81 -19.16
C SER A 143 -8.66 -1.37 -18.70
N MET A 144 -8.95 -1.54 -17.41
CA MET A 144 -10.25 -1.22 -16.80
C MET A 144 -10.21 0.04 -15.92
N ALA A 145 -9.03 0.59 -15.66
CA ALA A 145 -8.88 1.70 -14.72
C ALA A 145 -8.83 3.06 -15.42
N ILE A 146 -9.36 4.08 -14.76
CA ILE A 146 -9.17 5.47 -15.12
C ILE A 146 -7.84 5.92 -14.52
N LEU A 147 -6.80 6.01 -15.35
CA LEU A 147 -5.48 6.51 -14.93
C LEU A 147 -5.38 7.99 -15.27
N PHE A 148 -5.54 8.86 -14.27
CA PHE A 148 -5.20 10.26 -14.40
C PHE A 148 -3.81 10.51 -13.81
N VAL A 149 -2.89 10.89 -14.66
CA VAL A 149 -1.59 11.38 -14.22
C VAL A 149 -1.70 12.89 -14.13
N TYR A 150 -1.84 13.44 -12.93
CA TYR A 150 -1.79 14.89 -12.75
C TYR A 150 -0.36 15.36 -13.03
N ARG A 151 -0.22 16.20 -14.04
CA ARG A 151 1.06 16.80 -14.41
C ARG A 151 1.29 18.02 -13.51
N ASP A 152 2.05 17.86 -12.47
CA ASP A 152 2.65 18.99 -11.79
C ASP A 152 3.72 19.58 -12.72
N PRO A 153 3.64 20.87 -13.11
CA PRO A 153 4.62 21.46 -13.99
C PRO A 153 6.04 21.51 -13.39
N GLU A 154 6.18 21.35 -12.07
CA GLU A 154 7.47 21.35 -11.37
C GLU A 154 7.99 19.93 -11.08
N ASN A 155 7.15 18.90 -11.21
CA ASN A 155 7.50 17.51 -10.91
C ASN A 155 7.22 16.65 -12.14
N VAL A 156 8.26 16.42 -12.93
CA VAL A 156 8.19 15.59 -14.14
C VAL A 156 7.93 14.16 -13.69
N ILE A 157 6.66 13.74 -13.72
CA ILE A 157 6.36 12.30 -13.68
C ILE A 157 7.19 11.67 -14.80
N PRO A 158 8.02 10.68 -14.50
CA PRO A 158 8.83 10.08 -15.53
C PRO A 158 7.92 9.64 -16.67
N ILE A 159 8.10 10.23 -17.86
CA ILE A 159 7.40 9.86 -19.10
C ILE A 159 7.42 8.33 -19.27
N LYS A 160 8.46 7.66 -18.73
CA LYS A 160 8.56 6.21 -18.60
C LYS A 160 7.38 5.53 -17.92
N LEU A 161 6.76 6.08 -16.87
CA LEU A 161 5.59 5.46 -16.23
C LEU A 161 4.36 5.49 -17.15
N ILE A 162 4.17 6.60 -17.86
CA ILE A 162 3.12 6.72 -18.88
C ILE A 162 3.40 5.76 -20.04
N GLU A 163 4.65 5.69 -20.51
CA GLU A 163 5.07 4.78 -21.58
C GLU A 163 4.94 3.31 -21.17
N MET A 164 5.20 2.96 -19.92
CA MET A 164 5.05 1.59 -19.41
C MET A 164 3.57 1.21 -19.33
N ALA A 165 2.71 2.07 -18.80
CA ALA A 165 1.27 1.86 -18.82
C ALA A 165 0.71 1.79 -20.25
N CYS A 166 1.26 2.58 -21.19
CA CYS A 166 0.88 2.56 -22.61
C CYS A 166 1.37 1.33 -23.37
N ARG A 167 2.55 0.78 -23.02
CA ARG A 167 3.08 -0.43 -23.68
C ARG A 167 2.28 -1.68 -23.33
N GLN A 168 1.65 -1.72 -22.15
CA GLN A 168 0.75 -2.80 -21.78
C GLN A 168 -0.60 -2.72 -22.51
N ARG A 169 -1.02 -1.52 -22.94
CA ARG A 169 -2.16 -1.34 -23.84
C ARG A 169 -1.68 -1.40 -25.29
N SER A 170 -1.86 -2.53 -25.95
CA SER A 170 -1.63 -2.64 -27.38
C SER A 170 -2.40 -1.55 -28.15
N GLY A 171 -1.80 -0.37 -28.34
CA GLY A 171 -2.13 0.60 -29.39
C GLY A 171 -3.20 1.66 -29.13
N GLN A 172 -3.71 1.89 -27.91
CA GLN A 172 -4.66 2.99 -27.64
C GLN A 172 -4.10 4.05 -26.67
N ILE A 173 -3.41 5.04 -27.21
CA ILE A 173 -2.80 6.16 -26.47
C ILE A 173 -3.80 7.30 -26.16
N SER A 174 -5.00 7.30 -26.74
CA SER A 174 -5.84 8.50 -26.84
C SER A 174 -6.57 8.94 -25.57
N ASN A 175 -6.53 8.21 -24.45
CA ASN A 175 -7.30 8.50 -23.24
C ASN A 175 -6.49 8.77 -21.97
N ILE A 176 -5.17 8.94 -22.08
CA ILE A 176 -4.29 9.01 -20.89
C ILE A 176 -3.93 10.46 -20.49
N ILE A 177 -4.15 11.43 -21.37
CA ILE A 177 -3.78 12.83 -21.13
C ILE A 177 -5.01 13.72 -21.28
N ARG A 178 -5.59 14.13 -20.20
CA ARG A 178 -6.40 15.33 -20.08
C ARG A 178 -6.02 16.10 -18.86
#